data_2639ca3f3bf5778e622f15b484508346
#
_entry.id   2639ca3f3bf5778e622f15b484508346
#
_cell.length_a   1.000
_cell.length_b   1.000
_cell.length_c   1.000
_cell.angle_alpha   90.00
_cell.angle_beta   90.00
_cell.angle_gamma   90.00
#
_symmetry.space_group_name_H-M   'P 1'
#
loop_
_entity.id
_entity.type
_entity.pdbx_description
1 polymer ?
#
loop_
_entity_poly.entity_id
_entity_poly.type
_entity_poly.pdbx_seq_one_letter_code
_entity_poly.pdbx_strand_id
1 'polypeptide(L)'
;ILDFLNNSHEVTAYYFDHGTEFGVEGYRFLKDYCGKKNIPLVVDYISSSRPKGKSMEEHWRDERYKCFHAFDFPVITGHHLNDVIEWFLFSSLHGQGKVMPYKNKNVFRPFISTPKSKLLDWCNRKEVPYLVDPANENRDFMRSIIRHDIMPHAKMVNPGIEKTFKKMVEREYNLLY
;
A
#
# COMPACT_ATOMS: atom_id res chain seq x y z
N ILE A 1 -7.45 4.09 6.38
CA ILE A 1 -7.62 2.66 6.69
C ILE A 1 -7.56 2.43 8.20
N LEU A 2 -6.51 2.88 8.88
CA LEU A 2 -6.41 2.76 10.35
C LEU A 2 -7.65 3.32 11.06
N ASP A 3 -8.08 4.54 10.70
CA ASP A 3 -9.30 5.16 11.22
C ASP A 3 -10.53 4.28 10.95
N PHE A 4 -10.69 3.76 9.74
CA PHE A 4 -11.81 2.90 9.37
C PHE A 4 -11.87 1.62 10.23
N LEU A 5 -10.75 0.95 10.38
CA LEU A 5 -10.68 -0.30 11.15
C LEU A 5 -10.88 -0.07 12.66
N ASN A 6 -10.34 1.01 13.20
CA ASN A 6 -10.46 1.33 14.61
C ASN A 6 -11.91 1.61 15.08
N ASN A 7 -12.84 1.85 14.14
CA ASN A 7 -14.26 2.03 14.50
C ASN A 7 -14.97 0.73 14.91
N SER A 8 -14.42 -0.43 14.56
CA SER A 8 -15.09 -1.72 14.75
C SER A 8 -14.17 -2.86 15.20
N HIS A 9 -12.87 -2.61 15.26
CA HIS A 9 -11.88 -3.61 15.63
C HIS A 9 -10.88 -3.02 16.62
N GLU A 10 -10.36 -3.86 17.50
CA GLU A 10 -9.15 -3.54 18.25
C GLU A 10 -7.95 -3.63 17.29
N VAL A 11 -7.23 -2.53 17.13
CA VAL A 11 -6.14 -2.41 16.16
C VAL A 11 -4.87 -1.90 16.83
N THR A 12 -3.74 -2.37 16.33
CA THR A 12 -2.41 -1.83 16.61
C THR A 12 -1.84 -1.25 15.32
N ALA A 13 -1.41 0.00 15.34
CA ALA A 13 -0.69 0.60 14.23
C ALA A 13 0.74 0.07 14.19
N TYR A 14 1.22 -0.26 12.99
CA TYR A 14 2.60 -0.68 12.77
C TYR A 14 3.27 0.26 11.77
N TYR A 15 4.37 0.87 12.17
CA TYR A 15 5.18 1.73 11.34
C TYR A 15 6.55 1.11 11.09
N PHE A 16 6.90 0.96 9.82
CA PHE A 16 8.22 0.50 9.41
C PHE A 16 8.99 1.66 8.81
N ASP A 17 10.03 2.13 9.50
CA ASP A 17 10.86 3.24 9.06
C ASP A 17 11.96 2.74 8.11
N HIS A 18 11.95 3.28 6.90
CA HIS A 18 12.95 3.00 5.86
C HIS A 18 14.22 3.84 5.97
N GLY A 19 14.34 4.71 7.00
CA GLY A 19 15.48 5.60 7.20
C GLY A 19 15.51 6.78 6.22
N THR A 20 14.34 7.23 5.73
CA THR A 20 14.22 8.42 4.87
C THR A 20 13.93 9.68 5.70
N GLU A 21 14.25 10.86 5.16
CA GLU A 21 13.92 12.13 5.83
C GLU A 21 12.42 12.25 6.11
N PHE A 22 11.59 11.90 5.15
CA PHE A 22 10.14 11.88 5.30
C PHE A 22 9.66 10.83 6.32
N GLY A 23 10.46 9.78 6.57
CA GLY A 23 10.18 8.76 7.59
C GLY A 23 10.02 9.36 8.98
N VAL A 24 10.83 10.35 9.33
CA VAL A 24 10.74 11.05 10.63
C VAL A 24 9.44 11.83 10.76
N GLU A 25 9.01 12.53 9.70
CA GLU A 25 7.75 13.26 9.67
C GLU A 25 6.56 12.30 9.74
N GLY A 26 6.60 11.23 8.95
CA GLY A 26 5.60 10.16 8.95
C GLY A 26 5.41 9.52 10.33
N TYR A 27 6.52 9.23 11.01
CA TYR A 27 6.49 8.71 12.38
C TYR A 27 5.84 9.69 13.36
N ARG A 28 6.25 10.96 13.35
CA ARG A 28 5.71 11.98 14.24
C ARG A 28 4.20 12.15 14.04
N PHE A 29 3.77 12.24 12.80
CA PHE A 29 2.37 12.32 12.42
C PHE A 29 1.57 11.12 12.94
N LEU A 30 2.06 9.90 12.68
CA LEU A 30 1.36 8.69 13.11
C LEU A 30 1.33 8.55 14.64
N LYS A 31 2.40 8.91 15.32
CA LYS A 31 2.48 8.91 16.79
C LYS A 31 1.44 9.86 17.40
N ASP A 32 1.33 11.08 16.88
CA ASP A 32 0.34 12.06 17.34
C ASP A 32 -1.10 11.57 17.07
N TYR A 33 -1.35 11.06 15.87
CA TYR A 33 -2.65 10.50 15.51
C TYR A 33 -3.05 9.31 16.41
N CYS A 34 -2.15 8.36 16.59
CA CYS A 34 -2.39 7.18 17.44
C CYS A 34 -2.61 7.58 18.92
N GLY A 35 -1.83 8.53 19.42
CA GLY A 35 -2.00 9.07 20.77
C GLY A 35 -3.38 9.69 20.98
N LYS A 36 -3.86 10.51 20.04
CA LYS A 36 -5.21 11.13 20.10
C LYS A 36 -6.35 10.11 20.03
N LYS A 37 -6.12 8.98 19.38
CA LYS A 37 -7.12 7.92 19.19
C LYS A 37 -6.98 6.73 20.14
N ASN A 38 -6.00 6.78 21.06
CA ASN A 38 -5.65 5.68 21.98
C ASN A 38 -5.35 4.37 21.23
N ILE A 39 -4.67 4.45 20.08
CA ILE A 39 -4.27 3.29 19.27
C ILE A 39 -2.82 2.92 19.63
N PRO A 40 -2.52 1.67 20.04
CA PRO A 40 -1.14 1.22 20.23
C PRO A 40 -0.32 1.39 18.93
N LEU A 41 0.92 1.84 19.06
CA LEU A 41 1.85 2.01 17.93
C LEU A 41 3.12 1.21 18.17
N VAL A 42 3.41 0.30 17.24
CA VAL A 42 4.68 -0.44 17.17
C VAL A 42 5.52 0.14 16.03
N VAL A 43 6.82 0.28 16.27
CA VAL A 43 7.76 0.87 15.31
C VAL A 43 8.94 -0.06 15.12
N ASP A 44 9.23 -0.39 13.87
CA ASP A 44 10.45 -1.09 13.46
C ASP A 44 11.23 -0.28 12.43
N TYR A 45 12.50 -0.61 12.30
CA TYR A 45 13.44 0.10 11.45
C TYR A 45 14.12 -0.86 10.49
N ILE A 46 14.51 -0.35 9.32
CA ILE A 46 15.38 -1.10 8.43
C ILE A 46 16.73 -1.31 9.12
N SER A 47 17.14 -2.58 9.27
CA SER A 47 18.35 -2.95 10.00
C SER A 47 19.44 -3.53 9.11
N SER A 48 19.12 -3.86 7.86
CA SER A 48 20.06 -4.51 6.94
C SER A 48 20.49 -3.58 5.81
N SER A 49 21.73 -3.74 5.35
CA SER A 49 22.23 -3.06 4.16
C SER A 49 21.62 -3.67 2.89
N ARG A 50 21.41 -2.83 1.86
CA ARG A 50 20.88 -3.27 0.57
C ARG A 50 21.85 -4.22 -0.13
N PRO A 51 21.44 -5.43 -0.51
CA PRO A 51 22.24 -6.35 -1.30
C PRO A 51 22.60 -5.75 -2.68
N LYS A 52 23.81 -6.08 -3.17
CA LYS A 52 24.26 -5.64 -4.50
C LYS A 52 23.30 -6.15 -5.59
N GLY A 53 22.91 -5.28 -6.50
CA GLY A 53 22.01 -5.60 -7.61
C GLY A 53 20.50 -5.54 -7.29
N LYS A 54 20.12 -5.31 -6.04
CA LYS A 54 18.72 -5.16 -5.64
C LYS A 54 18.30 -3.68 -5.66
N SER A 55 17.10 -3.37 -6.13
CA SER A 55 16.57 -2.00 -6.04
C SER A 55 16.26 -1.61 -4.59
N MET A 56 16.20 -0.31 -4.29
CA MET A 56 15.81 0.17 -2.96
C MET A 56 14.39 -0.23 -2.60
N GLU A 57 13.44 -0.08 -3.55
CA GLU A 57 12.04 -0.45 -3.34
C GLU A 57 11.89 -1.94 -2.99
N GLU A 58 12.59 -2.81 -3.71
CA GLU A 58 12.59 -4.24 -3.47
C GLU A 58 13.20 -4.59 -2.11
N HIS A 59 14.32 -3.96 -1.75
CA HIS A 59 14.97 -4.15 -0.46
C HIS A 59 14.05 -3.72 0.69
N TRP A 60 13.49 -2.52 0.63
CA TRP A 60 12.54 -2.01 1.63
C TRP A 60 11.29 -2.89 1.77
N ARG A 61 10.79 -3.37 0.64
CA ARG A 61 9.66 -4.29 0.64
C ARG A 61 10.00 -5.59 1.36
N ASP A 62 11.11 -6.21 1.03
CA ASP A 62 11.49 -7.51 1.59
C ASP A 62 11.73 -7.41 3.10
N GLU A 63 12.45 -6.39 3.56
CA GLU A 63 12.67 -6.17 4.99
C GLU A 63 11.34 -5.97 5.73
N ARG A 64 10.46 -5.13 5.22
CA ARG A 64 9.14 -4.94 5.80
C ARG A 64 8.30 -6.23 5.84
N TYR A 65 8.34 -7.04 4.78
CA TYR A 65 7.61 -8.30 4.75
C TYR A 65 8.19 -9.38 5.67
N LYS A 66 9.50 -9.36 5.95
CA LYS A 66 10.10 -10.20 7.00
C LYS A 66 9.46 -9.89 8.36
N CYS A 67 9.34 -8.62 8.71
CA CYS A 67 8.68 -8.19 9.95
C CYS A 67 7.21 -8.60 9.96
N PHE A 68 6.46 -8.35 8.87
CA PHE A 68 5.05 -8.74 8.78
C PHE A 68 4.83 -10.23 8.98
N HIS A 69 5.68 -11.07 8.40
CA HIS A 69 5.55 -12.52 8.49
C HIS A 69 6.02 -13.11 9.83
N ALA A 70 6.68 -12.31 10.66
CA ALA A 70 7.06 -12.69 12.02
C ALA A 70 5.90 -12.56 13.03
N PHE A 71 4.82 -11.87 12.66
CA PHE A 71 3.64 -11.75 13.51
C PHE A 71 2.73 -12.98 13.40
N ASP A 72 2.23 -13.46 14.54
CA ASP A 72 1.25 -14.56 14.61
C ASP A 72 -0.20 -14.12 14.38
N PHE A 73 -0.44 -12.84 14.12
CA PHE A 73 -1.76 -12.25 13.88
C PHE A 73 -1.87 -11.64 12.49
N PRO A 74 -3.11 -11.37 12.01
CA PRO A 74 -3.34 -10.76 10.71
C PRO A 74 -2.73 -9.37 10.60
N VAL A 75 -1.98 -9.12 9.53
CA VAL A 75 -1.45 -7.81 9.16
C VAL A 75 -2.29 -7.23 8.04
N ILE A 76 -2.85 -6.04 8.25
CA ILE A 76 -3.65 -5.34 7.25
C ILE A 76 -2.79 -4.28 6.57
N THR A 77 -2.74 -4.30 5.25
CA THR A 77 -2.02 -3.29 4.46
C THR A 77 -2.98 -2.42 3.65
N GLY A 78 -2.57 -1.16 3.43
CA GLY A 78 -3.35 -0.14 2.75
C GLY A 78 -3.38 -0.22 1.23
N HIS A 79 -3.03 -1.35 0.62
CA HIS A 79 -3.10 -1.49 -0.83
C HIS A 79 -4.53 -1.33 -1.33
N HIS A 80 -4.71 -0.58 -2.41
CA HIS A 80 -5.98 -0.26 -3.01
C HIS A 80 -6.00 -0.60 -4.52
N LEU A 81 -7.14 -0.41 -5.19
CA LEU A 81 -7.31 -0.81 -6.59
C LEU A 81 -6.27 -0.20 -7.54
N ASN A 82 -5.88 1.05 -7.32
CA ASN A 82 -4.87 1.68 -8.17
C ASN A 82 -3.49 1.00 -8.02
N ASP A 83 -3.13 0.52 -6.81
CA ASP A 83 -1.90 -0.26 -6.60
C ASP A 83 -1.95 -1.60 -7.35
N VAL A 84 -3.13 -2.22 -7.42
CA VAL A 84 -3.31 -3.47 -8.21
C VAL A 84 -3.05 -3.22 -9.68
N ILE A 85 -3.57 -2.12 -10.23
CA ILE A 85 -3.38 -1.77 -11.64
C ILE A 85 -1.90 -1.46 -11.90
N GLU A 86 -1.28 -0.64 -11.06
CA GLU A 86 0.15 -0.32 -11.15
C GLU A 86 1.01 -1.59 -11.10
N TRP A 87 0.71 -2.49 -10.18
CA TRP A 87 1.42 -3.77 -10.04
C TRP A 87 1.22 -4.68 -11.27
N PHE A 88 -0.01 -4.75 -11.80
CA PHE A 88 -0.30 -5.54 -12.99
C PHE A 88 0.48 -5.02 -14.20
N LEU A 89 0.47 -3.70 -14.42
CA LEU A 89 1.23 -3.07 -15.51
C LEU A 89 2.72 -3.34 -15.34
N PHE A 90 3.27 -3.11 -14.15
CA PHE A 90 4.66 -3.41 -13.84
C PHE A 90 5.01 -4.86 -14.15
N SER A 91 4.24 -5.82 -13.62
CA SER A 91 4.51 -7.25 -13.81
C SER A 91 4.32 -7.69 -15.26
N SER A 92 3.40 -7.07 -16.02
CA SER A 92 3.20 -7.34 -17.45
C SER A 92 4.37 -6.90 -18.28
N LEU A 93 4.93 -5.72 -18.00
CA LEU A 93 6.16 -5.22 -18.67
C LEU A 93 7.37 -6.12 -18.40
N HIS A 94 7.32 -6.93 -17.32
CA HIS A 94 8.34 -7.93 -17.00
C HIS A 94 7.90 -9.36 -17.38
N GLY A 95 6.90 -9.51 -18.25
CA GLY A 95 6.48 -10.79 -18.81
C GLY A 95 5.65 -11.68 -17.86
N GLN A 96 5.10 -11.15 -16.75
CA GLN A 96 4.39 -11.96 -15.75
C GLN A 96 2.86 -11.72 -15.72
N GLY A 97 2.40 -10.46 -15.84
CA GLY A 97 0.96 -10.12 -15.84
C GLY A 97 0.19 -10.60 -14.59
N LYS A 98 0.75 -10.39 -13.39
CA LYS A 98 0.18 -10.90 -12.15
C LYS A 98 -0.76 -9.89 -11.49
N VAL A 99 -1.94 -10.36 -11.08
CA VAL A 99 -2.83 -9.61 -10.20
C VAL A 99 -2.29 -9.68 -8.77
N MET A 100 -2.36 -8.56 -8.04
CA MET A 100 -1.96 -8.52 -6.64
C MET A 100 -2.92 -9.38 -5.80
N PRO A 101 -2.43 -10.38 -5.03
CA PRO A 101 -3.30 -11.25 -4.26
C PRO A 101 -3.92 -10.52 -3.06
N TYR A 102 -5.15 -10.89 -2.70
CA TYR A 102 -5.81 -10.44 -1.47
C TYR A 102 -5.02 -10.80 -0.23
N LYS A 103 -4.54 -12.02 -0.17
CA LYS A 103 -3.82 -12.60 0.96
C LYS A 103 -2.44 -13.07 0.54
N ASN A 104 -1.44 -12.77 1.37
CA ASN A 104 -0.10 -13.35 1.27
C ASN A 104 0.33 -13.76 2.69
N LYS A 105 0.26 -15.06 3.01
CA LYS A 105 0.44 -15.60 4.37
C LYS A 105 -0.53 -14.92 5.35
N ASN A 106 -0.01 -14.22 6.36
CA ASN A 106 -0.77 -13.44 7.34
C ASN A 106 -1.06 -11.99 6.93
N VAL A 107 -0.61 -11.56 5.75
CA VAL A 107 -0.83 -10.19 5.23
C VAL A 107 -2.07 -10.15 4.35
N PHE A 108 -3.04 -9.29 4.71
CA PHE A 108 -4.30 -9.11 4.01
C PHE A 108 -4.41 -7.70 3.40
N ARG A 109 -5.13 -7.59 2.28
CA ARG A 109 -5.34 -6.35 1.52
C ARG A 109 -6.82 -6.12 1.26
N PRO A 110 -7.63 -5.79 2.28
CA PRO A 110 -9.09 -5.73 2.15
C PRO A 110 -9.59 -4.62 1.20
N PHE A 111 -8.74 -3.66 0.84
CA PHE A 111 -9.13 -2.52 0.00
C PHE A 111 -8.68 -2.64 -1.46
N ILE A 112 -8.18 -3.80 -1.90
CA ILE A 112 -7.66 -3.95 -3.28
C ILE A 112 -8.73 -3.85 -4.38
N SER A 113 -10.01 -3.95 -4.07
CA SER A 113 -11.11 -3.66 -4.98
C SER A 113 -11.66 -2.23 -4.83
N THR A 114 -11.10 -1.42 -3.92
CA THR A 114 -11.55 -0.06 -3.62
C THR A 114 -10.66 0.96 -4.33
N PRO A 115 -11.21 1.86 -5.19
CA PRO A 115 -10.44 2.95 -5.79
C PRO A 115 -9.86 3.90 -4.74
N LYS A 116 -8.67 4.44 -4.99
CA LYS A 116 -8.02 5.43 -4.12
C LYS A 116 -8.91 6.64 -3.83
N SER A 117 -9.67 7.11 -4.83
CA SER A 117 -10.61 8.22 -4.67
C SER A 117 -11.62 7.99 -3.55
N LYS A 118 -12.14 6.75 -3.40
CA LYS A 118 -13.10 6.42 -2.34
C LYS A 118 -12.47 6.46 -0.94
N LEU A 119 -11.18 6.12 -0.83
CA LEU A 119 -10.44 6.24 0.43
C LEU A 119 -10.19 7.72 0.78
N LEU A 120 -9.86 8.54 -0.21
CA LEU A 120 -9.73 9.99 -0.03
C LEU A 120 -11.06 10.65 0.32
N ASP A 121 -12.16 10.26 -0.34
CA ASP A 121 -13.52 10.71 -0.02
C ASP A 121 -13.88 10.38 1.45
N TRP A 122 -13.46 9.20 1.93
CA TRP A 122 -13.63 8.85 3.35
C TRP A 122 -12.85 9.81 4.25
N CYS A 123 -11.56 10.01 3.96
CA CYS A 123 -10.72 10.92 4.75
C CYS A 123 -11.32 12.32 4.82
N ASN A 124 -11.76 12.86 3.68
CA ASN A 124 -12.34 14.20 3.61
C ASN A 124 -13.67 14.29 4.40
N ARG A 125 -14.57 13.30 4.27
CA ARG A 125 -15.85 13.30 4.96
C ARG A 125 -15.75 13.08 6.47
N LYS A 126 -14.72 12.36 6.90
CA LYS A 126 -14.48 12.02 8.32
C LYS A 126 -13.39 12.87 8.95
N GLU A 127 -12.88 13.85 8.21
CA GLU A 127 -11.80 14.75 8.65
C GLU A 127 -10.57 13.98 9.15
N VAL A 128 -10.30 12.81 8.51
CA VAL A 128 -9.13 11.98 8.87
C VAL A 128 -7.90 12.60 8.21
N PRO A 129 -6.92 13.05 9.00
CA PRO A 129 -5.71 13.63 8.44
C PRO A 129 -4.86 12.56 7.74
N TYR A 130 -4.10 12.96 6.73
CA TYR A 130 -3.13 12.12 6.05
C TYR A 130 -1.95 12.95 5.54
N LEU A 131 -0.80 12.30 5.38
CA LEU A 131 0.38 12.90 4.74
C LEU A 131 0.48 12.45 3.29
N VAL A 132 1.06 13.32 2.48
CA VAL A 132 1.46 13.00 1.10
C VAL A 132 2.98 12.93 1.07
N ASP A 133 3.50 11.73 0.82
CA ASP A 133 4.94 11.50 0.71
C ASP A 133 5.46 12.14 -0.58
N PRO A 134 6.42 13.09 -0.51
CA PRO A 134 7.02 13.71 -1.69
C PRO A 134 7.71 12.70 -2.62
N ALA A 135 8.19 11.57 -2.09
CA ALA A 135 8.80 10.50 -2.90
C ALA A 135 7.82 9.89 -3.91
N ASN A 136 6.50 10.08 -3.75
CA ASN A 136 5.50 9.66 -4.75
C ASN A 136 5.67 10.38 -6.10
N GLU A 137 6.27 11.56 -6.13
CA GLU A 137 6.54 12.35 -7.35
C GLU A 137 7.92 12.04 -7.95
N ASN A 138 8.78 11.31 -7.24
CA ASN A 138 10.12 10.99 -7.70
C ASN A 138 10.08 9.95 -8.82
N ARG A 139 10.54 10.34 -10.04
CA ARG A 139 10.59 9.49 -11.25
C ARG A 139 11.72 8.46 -11.26
N ASP A 140 12.61 8.46 -10.27
CA ASP A 140 13.62 7.40 -10.12
C ASP A 140 12.99 6.06 -9.72
N PHE A 141 11.76 6.09 -9.20
CA PHE A 141 11.01 4.90 -8.83
C PHE A 141 10.12 4.42 -9.98
N MET A 142 10.26 3.16 -10.38
CA MET A 142 9.49 2.58 -11.49
C MET A 142 7.97 2.68 -11.29
N ARG A 143 7.48 2.55 -10.06
CA ARG A 143 6.05 2.73 -9.76
C ARG A 143 5.58 4.16 -9.97
N SER A 144 6.43 5.15 -9.71
CA SER A 144 6.13 6.54 -9.96
C SER A 144 5.99 6.79 -11.47
N ILE A 145 6.88 6.22 -12.31
CA ILE A 145 6.77 6.26 -13.78
C ILE A 145 5.43 5.64 -14.21
N ILE A 146 5.10 4.45 -13.72
CA ILE A 146 3.82 3.80 -14.08
C ILE A 146 2.63 4.68 -13.71
N ARG A 147 2.61 5.22 -12.48
CA ARG A 147 1.52 6.04 -11.96
C ARG A 147 1.30 7.31 -12.74
N HIS A 148 2.37 8.01 -13.08
CA HIS A 148 2.26 9.36 -13.63
C HIS A 148 2.40 9.42 -15.15
N ASP A 149 3.10 8.45 -15.75
CA ASP A 149 3.40 8.49 -17.19
C ASP A 149 2.60 7.42 -17.95
N ILE A 150 2.49 6.19 -17.45
CA ILE A 150 1.80 5.10 -18.15
C ILE A 150 0.28 5.11 -17.85
N MET A 151 -0.12 5.30 -16.59
CA MET A 151 -1.53 5.24 -16.19
C MET A 151 -2.43 6.27 -16.90
N PRO A 152 -2.01 7.53 -17.13
CA PRO A 152 -2.82 8.46 -17.91
C PRO A 152 -3.11 7.93 -19.31
N HIS A 153 -2.11 7.40 -20.01
CA HIS A 153 -2.27 6.80 -21.33
C HIS A 153 -3.10 5.52 -21.33
N ALA A 154 -2.92 4.67 -20.32
CA ALA A 154 -3.76 3.48 -20.14
C ALA A 154 -5.24 3.85 -19.94
N LYS A 155 -5.54 4.93 -19.21
CA LYS A 155 -6.90 5.47 -19.05
C LYS A 155 -7.47 6.07 -20.34
N MET A 156 -6.62 6.63 -21.21
CA MET A 156 -7.07 7.09 -22.54
C MET A 156 -7.50 5.91 -23.41
N VAL A 157 -6.76 4.80 -23.37
CA VAL A 157 -7.10 3.57 -24.10
C VAL A 157 -8.32 2.87 -23.50
N ASN A 158 -8.42 2.82 -22.18
CA ASN A 158 -9.54 2.24 -21.47
C ASN A 158 -9.98 3.14 -20.30
N PRO A 159 -10.93 4.07 -20.52
CA PRO A 159 -11.47 4.92 -19.45
C PRO A 159 -12.11 4.12 -18.30
N GLY A 160 -12.56 2.89 -18.56
CA GLY A 160 -13.12 1.97 -17.59
C GLY A 160 -12.10 1.05 -16.90
N ILE A 161 -10.80 1.32 -16.97
CA ILE A 161 -9.72 0.42 -16.48
C ILE A 161 -9.94 0.03 -15.01
N GLU A 162 -10.34 0.95 -14.14
CA GLU A 162 -10.61 0.66 -12.73
C GLU A 162 -11.79 -0.35 -12.58
N LYS A 163 -12.84 -0.20 -13.36
CA LYS A 163 -13.97 -1.15 -13.38
C LYS A 163 -13.54 -2.52 -13.89
N THR A 164 -12.68 -2.56 -14.90
CA THR A 164 -12.12 -3.80 -15.44
C THR A 164 -11.28 -4.55 -14.39
N PHE A 165 -10.37 -3.85 -13.73
CA PHE A 165 -9.51 -4.44 -12.70
C PHE A 165 -10.29 -4.81 -11.43
N LYS A 166 -11.29 -4.02 -11.05
CA LYS A 166 -12.19 -4.38 -9.94
C LYS A 166 -12.85 -5.73 -10.19
N LYS A 167 -13.43 -5.95 -11.37
CA LYS A 167 -14.02 -7.24 -11.75
C LYS A 167 -13.00 -8.37 -11.77
N MET A 168 -11.77 -8.10 -12.21
CA MET A 168 -10.70 -9.09 -12.23
C MET A 168 -10.33 -9.52 -10.80
N VAL A 169 -10.15 -8.57 -9.90
CA VAL A 169 -9.88 -8.83 -8.48
C VAL A 169 -11.02 -9.60 -7.83
N GLU A 170 -12.27 -9.16 -8.03
CA GLU A 170 -13.46 -9.84 -7.47
C GLU A 170 -13.58 -11.28 -7.97
N ARG A 171 -13.27 -11.55 -9.24
CA ARG A 171 -13.24 -12.90 -9.79
C ARG A 171 -12.14 -13.76 -9.15
N GLU A 172 -10.95 -13.21 -8.97
CA GLU A 172 -9.84 -13.89 -8.31
C GLU A 172 -10.20 -14.29 -6.88
N TYR A 173 -10.95 -13.47 -6.15
CA TYR A 173 -11.45 -13.82 -4.81
C TYR A 173 -12.46 -14.95 -4.82
N ASN A 174 -13.39 -14.96 -5.75
CA ASN A 174 -14.43 -16.00 -5.85
C ASN A 174 -13.87 -17.36 -6.25
N LEU A 175 -12.65 -17.42 -6.80
CA LEU A 175 -11.94 -18.66 -7.10
C LEU A 175 -11.15 -19.22 -5.90
N LEU A 176 -10.98 -18.42 -4.85
CA LEU A 176 -10.22 -18.78 -3.65
C LEU A 176 -11.14 -19.22 -2.47
N TYR A 177 -12.44 -19.13 -2.64
CA TYR A 177 -13.48 -19.56 -1.70
C TYR A 177 -14.48 -20.51 -2.38
#